data_52e442ecfc74ddc6451841c10eba20da
#
_entry.id   52e442ecfc74ddc6451841c10eba20da
#
_cell.length_a   1.000
_cell.length_b   1.000
_cell.length_c   1.000
_cell.angle_alpha   90.00
_cell.angle_beta   90.00
_cell.angle_gamma   90.00
#
_symmetry.space_group_name_H-M   'P 1'
#
loop_
_entity.id
_entity.type
_entity.pdbx_description
1 polymer ?
#
loop_
_entity_poly.entity_id
_entity_poly.type
_entity_poly.pdbx_seq_one_letter_code
_entity_poly.pdbx_strand_id
1 'polypeptide(L)'
;MDWEDEHLHGFIIKGLSYGTAGDGFGVDEKKFRLNSLNLEEKDKFVYLYDFGDNWEHTILVEKILPMDEKSHYPICLMGKRSCPPEDWGGPYRYQDLLDIIKDPEDPEYEEALDCLGEDFAPEWFEVEFVNMHLKSLRSTRS
;
A
#
# COMPACT_ATOMS: atom_id res chain seq x y z
N MET A 1 -1.86 -3.42 -2.88
CA MET A 1 -0.75 -2.94 -3.70
C MET A 1 0.03 -4.15 -4.15
N ASP A 2 0.55 -4.12 -5.34
CA ASP A 2 1.24 -5.25 -5.98
C ASP A 2 2.77 -5.23 -5.75
N TRP A 3 3.19 -4.61 -4.66
CA TRP A 3 4.60 -4.55 -4.27
C TRP A 3 5.07 -5.88 -3.68
N GLU A 4 6.33 -6.19 -3.88
CA GLU A 4 6.92 -7.51 -3.57
C GLU A 4 7.31 -7.70 -2.10
N ASP A 5 7.08 -6.68 -1.23
CA ASP A 5 7.41 -6.69 0.21
C ASP A 5 8.92 -6.88 0.48
N GLU A 6 9.76 -6.34 -0.41
CA GLU A 6 11.22 -6.42 -0.30
C GLU A 6 11.83 -5.27 0.51
N HIS A 7 11.06 -4.21 0.77
CA HIS A 7 11.51 -3.03 1.49
C HIS A 7 11.04 -3.00 2.94
N LEU A 8 11.77 -2.24 3.77
CA LEU A 8 11.38 -2.00 5.15
C LEU A 8 10.07 -1.22 5.23
N HIS A 9 9.26 -1.57 6.20
CA HIS A 9 7.98 -0.92 6.43
C HIS A 9 7.73 -0.67 7.92
N GLY A 10 6.76 0.17 8.23
CA GLY A 10 6.38 0.43 9.60
C GLY A 10 5.05 1.15 9.72
N PHE A 11 4.52 1.13 10.92
CA PHE A 11 3.27 1.81 11.27
C PHE A 11 3.53 2.86 12.34
N ILE A 12 2.81 3.97 12.26
CA ILE A 12 2.76 4.97 13.33
C ILE A 12 1.31 5.05 13.79
N ILE A 13 1.04 4.51 14.99
CA ILE A 13 -0.29 4.35 15.54
C ILE A 13 -0.35 4.98 16.92
N LYS A 14 -1.20 5.99 17.11
CA LYS A 14 -1.35 6.72 18.41
C LYS A 14 -0.01 7.20 18.98
N GLY A 15 0.89 7.67 18.10
CA GLY A 15 2.21 8.19 18.48
C GLY A 15 3.27 7.13 18.78
N LEU A 16 2.97 5.86 18.60
CA LEU A 16 3.93 4.75 18.73
C LEU A 16 4.30 4.20 17.36
N SER A 17 5.57 3.85 17.18
CA SER A 17 6.08 3.24 15.96
C SER A 17 6.15 1.72 16.11
N TYR A 18 5.73 1.01 15.08
CA TYR A 18 5.74 -0.44 14.96
C TYR A 18 6.43 -0.82 13.65
N GLY A 19 7.36 -1.75 13.68
CA GLY A 19 8.09 -2.17 12.50
C GLY A 19 8.66 -3.58 12.63
N THR A 20 9.54 -3.94 11.71
CA THR A 20 10.21 -5.25 11.74
C THR A 20 11.21 -5.32 12.90
N ALA A 21 11.27 -6.44 13.58
CA ALA A 21 12.22 -6.63 14.67
C ALA A 21 13.66 -6.39 14.22
N GLY A 22 14.32 -5.40 14.84
CA GLY A 22 15.73 -5.08 14.59
C GLY A 22 15.99 -4.00 13.53
N ASP A 23 14.96 -3.44 12.89
CA ASP A 23 15.09 -2.35 11.92
C ASP A 23 15.34 -0.97 12.57
N GLY A 24 15.16 -0.87 13.89
CA GLY A 24 15.34 0.37 14.64
C GLY A 24 14.20 1.37 14.53
N PHE A 25 13.15 1.05 13.78
CA PHE A 25 12.00 1.95 13.57
C PHE A 25 11.07 2.02 14.79
N GLY A 26 10.86 0.90 15.47
CA GLY A 26 9.95 0.87 16.60
C GLY A 26 9.89 -0.48 17.31
N VAL A 27 8.71 -0.78 17.89
CA VAL A 27 8.48 -2.08 18.52
C VAL A 27 8.11 -3.12 17.46
N ASP A 28 8.46 -4.38 17.72
CA ASP A 28 8.19 -5.49 16.80
C ASP A 28 6.68 -5.65 16.56
N GLU A 29 6.24 -5.36 15.33
CA GLU A 29 4.84 -5.39 14.93
C GLU A 29 4.18 -6.77 15.09
N LYS A 30 4.97 -7.86 14.94
CA LYS A 30 4.48 -9.25 15.04
C LYS A 30 3.97 -9.60 16.43
N LYS A 31 4.28 -8.78 17.43
CA LYS A 31 3.78 -8.95 18.82
C LYS A 31 2.40 -8.35 19.04
N PHE A 32 1.85 -7.66 18.06
CA PHE A 32 0.59 -6.94 18.18
C PHE A 32 -0.45 -7.44 17.16
N ARG A 33 -1.71 -7.27 17.51
CA ARG A 33 -2.85 -7.49 16.62
C ARG A 33 -3.66 -6.20 16.57
N LEU A 34 -4.33 -5.93 15.46
CA LEU A 34 -5.15 -4.72 15.30
C LEU A 34 -6.14 -4.53 16.45
N ASN A 35 -6.77 -5.60 16.92
CA ASN A 35 -7.73 -5.53 18.03
C ASN A 35 -7.09 -5.22 19.40
N SER A 36 -5.77 -5.35 19.56
CA SER A 36 -5.05 -4.98 20.79
C SER A 36 -4.60 -3.52 20.81
N LEU A 37 -4.75 -2.79 19.72
CA LEU A 37 -4.28 -1.40 19.58
C LEU A 37 -5.32 -0.37 20.02
N ASN A 38 -6.47 -0.80 20.54
CA ASN A 38 -7.56 0.07 21.01
C ASN A 38 -7.94 1.14 19.96
N LEU A 39 -8.02 0.74 18.69
CA LEU A 39 -8.45 1.63 17.62
C LEU A 39 -9.95 1.91 17.75
N GLU A 40 -10.33 3.14 17.51
CA GLU A 40 -11.71 3.63 17.53
C GLU A 40 -12.11 4.14 16.14
N GLU A 41 -13.41 4.25 15.88
CA GLU A 41 -13.91 4.86 14.66
C GLU A 41 -13.40 6.32 14.55
N LYS A 42 -12.96 6.71 13.37
CA LYS A 42 -12.30 7.97 13.01
C LYS A 42 -10.82 8.09 13.42
N ASP A 43 -10.25 7.09 14.09
CA ASP A 43 -8.81 7.05 14.28
C ASP A 43 -8.09 7.01 12.93
N LYS A 44 -6.98 7.73 12.85
CA LYS A 44 -6.07 7.69 11.70
C LYS A 44 -4.72 7.21 12.16
N PHE A 45 -4.09 6.40 11.33
CA PHE A 45 -2.70 6.01 11.51
C PHE A 45 -1.98 5.94 10.18
N VAL A 46 -0.66 5.83 10.22
CA VAL A 46 0.18 5.86 9.04
C VAL A 46 0.84 4.51 8.84
N TYR A 47 0.87 4.03 7.61
CA TYR A 47 1.71 2.96 7.14
C TYR A 47 2.76 3.53 6.21
N LEU A 48 4.03 3.30 6.53
CA LEU A 48 5.18 3.67 5.71
C LEU A 48 5.73 2.42 5.04
N TYR A 49 5.95 2.50 3.75
CA TYR A 49 6.61 1.47 2.99
C TYR A 49 7.80 2.07 2.25
N ASP A 50 8.90 1.35 2.23
CA ASP A 50 10.17 1.78 1.68
C ASP A 50 10.66 3.11 2.29
N PHE A 51 11.55 3.02 3.29
CA PHE A 51 12.04 4.22 3.99
C PHE A 51 12.92 5.11 3.10
N GLY A 52 13.40 4.61 1.96
CA GLY A 52 14.12 5.39 0.95
C GLY A 52 13.16 6.23 0.11
N ASP A 53 12.17 5.59 -0.51
CA ASP A 53 11.14 6.22 -1.35
C ASP A 53 10.01 6.87 -0.55
N ASN A 54 9.85 6.46 0.70
CA ASN A 54 8.93 7.03 1.68
C ASN A 54 7.46 7.05 1.22
N TRP A 55 6.94 5.88 0.85
CA TRP A 55 5.53 5.72 0.53
C TRP A 55 4.67 5.77 1.79
N GLU A 56 4.11 6.93 2.07
CA GLU A 56 3.24 7.16 3.21
C GLU A 56 1.77 6.91 2.86
N HIS A 57 1.12 6.04 3.64
CA HIS A 57 -0.29 5.70 3.49
C HIS A 57 -1.05 6.10 4.74
N THR A 58 -2.01 6.99 4.62
CA THR A 58 -2.95 7.31 5.71
C THR A 58 -4.07 6.29 5.74
N ILE A 59 -4.22 5.61 6.86
CA ILE A 59 -5.28 4.64 7.11
C ILE A 59 -6.30 5.25 8.06
N LEU A 60 -7.58 5.26 7.65
CA LEU A 60 -8.70 5.75 8.46
C LEU A 60 -9.56 4.56 8.90
N VAL A 61 -9.81 4.45 10.18
CA VAL A 61 -10.81 3.52 10.73
C VAL A 61 -12.21 4.14 10.54
N GLU A 62 -12.90 3.77 9.48
CA GLU A 62 -14.21 4.34 9.19
C GLU A 62 -15.30 3.78 10.11
N LYS A 63 -15.33 2.44 10.27
CA LYS A 63 -16.29 1.73 11.11
C LYS A 63 -15.69 0.46 11.70
N ILE A 64 -16.16 0.09 12.88
CA ILE A 64 -15.88 -1.18 13.53
C ILE A 64 -17.18 -1.99 13.53
N LEU A 65 -17.19 -3.05 12.74
CA LEU A 65 -18.39 -3.87 12.51
C LEU A 65 -18.22 -5.25 13.14
N PRO A 66 -19.32 -5.91 13.53
CA PRO A 66 -19.28 -7.33 13.88
C PRO A 66 -18.73 -8.15 12.72
N MET A 67 -17.96 -9.19 13.02
CA MET A 67 -17.45 -10.12 12.02
C MET A 67 -18.62 -10.92 11.42
N ASP A 68 -18.70 -10.96 10.10
CA ASP A 68 -19.57 -11.90 9.40
C ASP A 68 -18.81 -13.21 9.16
N GLU A 69 -19.23 -14.29 9.80
CA GLU A 69 -18.59 -15.60 9.70
C GLU A 69 -18.66 -16.22 8.29
N LYS A 70 -19.56 -15.74 7.44
CA LYS A 70 -19.72 -16.20 6.05
C LYS A 70 -18.80 -15.46 5.08
N SER A 71 -18.26 -14.34 5.51
CA SER A 71 -17.38 -13.52 4.68
C SER A 71 -15.92 -13.88 4.82
N HIS A 72 -15.17 -13.77 3.73
CA HIS A 72 -13.72 -13.91 3.73
C HIS A 72 -13.07 -12.53 3.92
N TYR A 73 -12.26 -12.38 4.96
CA TYR A 73 -11.49 -11.16 5.22
C TYR A 73 -10.00 -11.39 5.00
N PRO A 74 -9.22 -10.38 4.56
CA PRO A 74 -9.68 -9.04 4.18
C PRO A 74 -10.45 -9.02 2.87
N ILE A 75 -11.29 -7.98 2.65
CA ILE A 75 -12.06 -7.75 1.44
C ILE A 75 -11.83 -6.30 1.00
N CYS A 76 -11.48 -6.09 -0.26
CA CYS A 76 -11.49 -4.78 -0.88
C CYS A 76 -12.92 -4.45 -1.35
N LEU A 77 -13.47 -3.34 -0.89
CA LEU A 77 -14.81 -2.89 -1.26
C LEU A 77 -14.79 -1.97 -2.49
N MET A 78 -13.79 -1.10 -2.57
CA MET A 78 -13.58 -0.18 -3.68
C MET A 78 -12.14 0.35 -3.68
N GLY A 79 -11.73 0.88 -4.81
CA GLY A 79 -10.45 1.56 -4.98
C GLY A 79 -10.40 2.36 -6.26
N LYS A 80 -9.30 3.02 -6.51
CA LYS A 80 -9.01 3.80 -7.72
C LYS A 80 -7.53 3.77 -7.99
N ARG A 81 -7.18 3.84 -9.26
CA ARG A 81 -5.81 3.96 -9.78
C ARG A 81 -4.96 2.73 -9.61
N SER A 82 -4.02 2.61 -10.51
CA SER A 82 -3.01 1.56 -10.47
C SER A 82 -2.00 1.77 -9.35
N CYS A 83 -1.43 0.68 -8.88
CA CYS A 83 -0.30 0.72 -7.97
C CYS A 83 0.91 1.34 -8.68
N PRO A 84 1.62 2.30 -8.08
CA PRO A 84 2.88 2.79 -8.59
C PRO A 84 3.94 1.67 -8.65
N PRO A 85 4.90 1.72 -9.59
CA PRO A 85 6.04 0.80 -9.56
C PRO A 85 6.94 1.05 -8.35
N GLU A 86 7.69 0.02 -7.93
CA GLU A 86 8.70 0.13 -6.87
C GLU A 86 10.02 0.70 -7.41
N ASP A 87 10.85 1.25 -6.51
CA ASP A 87 12.24 1.68 -6.79
C ASP A 87 12.41 2.83 -7.79
N TRP A 88 11.37 3.65 -7.99
CA TRP A 88 11.43 4.78 -8.93
C TRP A 88 11.37 6.16 -8.26
N GLY A 89 11.84 6.27 -7.00
CA GLY A 89 12.03 7.55 -6.32
C GLY A 89 10.79 8.09 -5.62
N GLY A 90 9.84 7.22 -5.30
CA GLY A 90 8.71 7.53 -4.44
C GLY A 90 7.60 8.38 -5.07
N PRO A 91 6.71 8.94 -4.22
CA PRO A 91 5.48 9.60 -4.70
C PRO A 91 5.72 10.81 -5.59
N TYR A 92 6.78 11.58 -5.35
CA TYR A 92 7.09 12.76 -6.15
C TYR A 92 7.56 12.39 -7.56
N ARG A 93 8.53 11.47 -7.66
CA ARG A 93 9.00 11.01 -8.97
C ARG A 93 7.89 10.29 -9.74
N TYR A 94 7.05 9.52 -9.06
CA TYR A 94 5.88 8.91 -9.69
C TYR A 94 4.92 9.96 -10.28
N GLN A 95 4.68 11.07 -9.58
CA GLN A 95 3.86 12.16 -10.12
C GLN A 95 4.52 12.77 -11.36
N ASP A 96 5.83 13.00 -11.36
CA ASP A 96 6.57 13.49 -12.52
C ASP A 96 6.43 12.54 -13.72
N LEU A 97 6.59 11.22 -13.51
CA LEU A 97 6.40 10.21 -14.55
C LEU A 97 4.99 10.27 -15.16
N LEU A 98 3.97 10.42 -14.31
CA LEU A 98 2.58 10.56 -14.77
C LEU A 98 2.35 11.83 -15.60
N ASP A 99 3.08 12.90 -15.32
CA ASP A 99 2.98 14.14 -16.09
C ASP A 99 3.74 14.02 -17.40
N ILE A 100 4.92 13.43 -17.43
CA ILE A 100 5.73 13.18 -18.64
C ILE A 100 4.96 12.31 -19.65
N ILE A 101 4.33 11.23 -19.24
CA ILE A 101 3.60 10.34 -20.18
C ILE A 101 2.33 10.95 -20.80
N LYS A 102 1.95 12.15 -20.39
CA LYS A 102 0.84 12.89 -21.03
C LYS A 102 1.27 13.61 -22.31
N ASP A 103 2.57 13.83 -22.49
CA ASP A 103 3.14 14.55 -23.64
C ASP A 103 4.14 13.66 -24.39
N PRO A 104 3.75 13.05 -25.52
CA PRO A 104 4.64 12.22 -26.34
C PRO A 104 5.86 12.95 -26.92
N GLU A 105 5.87 14.29 -26.90
CA GLU A 105 6.99 15.09 -27.36
C GLU A 105 7.98 15.43 -26.21
N ASP A 106 7.69 15.02 -24.99
CA ASP A 106 8.59 15.20 -23.85
C ASP A 106 9.88 14.40 -24.05
N PRO A 107 11.07 15.02 -23.85
CA PRO A 107 12.36 14.33 -24.03
C PRO A 107 12.54 13.08 -23.17
N GLU A 108 11.85 12.99 -22.03
CA GLU A 108 11.91 11.84 -21.10
C GLU A 108 10.75 10.83 -21.32
N TYR A 109 9.91 11.02 -22.33
CA TYR A 109 8.71 10.20 -22.54
C TYR A 109 8.99 8.70 -22.63
N GLU A 110 9.95 8.31 -23.46
CA GLU A 110 10.31 6.89 -23.64
C GLU A 110 10.86 6.28 -22.34
N GLU A 111 11.71 7.02 -21.63
CA GLU A 111 12.23 6.58 -20.32
C GLU A 111 11.11 6.41 -19.30
N ALA A 112 10.15 7.33 -19.26
CA ALA A 112 9.00 7.25 -18.38
C ALA A 112 8.09 6.04 -18.69
N LEU A 113 7.90 5.70 -19.97
CA LEU A 113 7.19 4.49 -20.36
C LEU A 113 7.93 3.23 -19.96
N ASP A 114 9.25 3.19 -20.11
CA ASP A 114 10.07 2.06 -19.66
C ASP A 114 9.95 1.85 -18.16
N CYS A 115 9.92 2.94 -17.36
CA CYS A 115 9.74 2.90 -15.91
C CYS A 115 8.36 2.38 -15.49
N LEU A 116 7.31 2.85 -16.14
CA LEU A 116 5.92 2.54 -15.78
C LEU A 116 5.45 1.21 -16.40
N GLY A 117 6.04 0.80 -17.51
CA GLY A 117 5.58 -0.27 -18.39
C GLY A 117 4.71 0.27 -19.53
N GLU A 118 4.91 -0.26 -20.76
CA GLU A 118 4.23 0.21 -21.97
C GLU A 118 2.69 0.18 -21.86
N ASP A 119 2.14 -0.79 -21.13
CA ASP A 119 0.70 -0.98 -20.94
C ASP A 119 0.18 -0.34 -19.64
N PHE A 120 0.98 0.50 -18.98
CA PHE A 120 0.58 1.09 -17.70
C PHE A 120 -0.60 2.05 -17.87
N ALA A 121 -1.69 1.73 -17.17
CA ALA A 121 -2.92 2.52 -17.16
C ALA A 121 -3.13 3.15 -15.78
N PRO A 122 -2.75 4.42 -15.56
CA PRO A 122 -2.73 5.05 -14.24
C PRO A 122 -4.07 5.03 -13.50
N GLU A 123 -5.18 5.11 -14.22
CA GLU A 123 -6.53 5.15 -13.65
C GLU A 123 -7.18 3.76 -13.53
N TRP A 124 -6.48 2.70 -13.95
CA TRP A 124 -7.02 1.34 -13.88
C TRP A 124 -7.10 0.84 -12.43
N PHE A 125 -8.22 0.23 -12.08
CA PHE A 125 -8.41 -0.47 -10.81
C PHE A 125 -9.56 -1.47 -10.96
N GLU A 126 -9.35 -2.70 -10.53
CA GLU A 126 -10.37 -3.75 -10.57
C GLU A 126 -10.50 -4.47 -9.22
N VAL A 127 -11.68 -4.33 -8.60
CA VAL A 127 -11.97 -4.88 -7.26
C VAL A 127 -11.85 -6.39 -7.22
N GLU A 128 -12.35 -7.07 -8.25
CA GLU A 128 -12.30 -8.53 -8.37
C GLU A 128 -10.86 -9.04 -8.39
N PHE A 129 -9.99 -8.38 -9.15
CA PHE A 129 -8.57 -8.72 -9.23
C PHE A 129 -7.89 -8.59 -7.86
N VAL A 130 -8.10 -7.48 -7.16
CA VAL A 130 -7.57 -7.28 -5.80
C VAL A 130 -8.09 -8.35 -4.84
N ASN A 131 -9.37 -8.68 -4.89
CA ASN A 131 -9.96 -9.69 -4.01
C ASN A 131 -9.48 -11.12 -4.30
N MET A 132 -9.13 -11.43 -5.54
CA MET A 132 -8.46 -12.69 -5.87
C MET A 132 -7.11 -12.81 -5.14
N HIS A 133 -6.28 -11.76 -5.17
CA HIS A 133 -5.01 -11.72 -4.46
C HIS A 133 -5.19 -11.81 -2.94
N LEU A 134 -6.13 -11.06 -2.37
CA LEU A 134 -6.41 -11.11 -0.92
C LEU A 134 -6.84 -12.50 -0.45
N LYS A 135 -7.56 -13.26 -1.26
CA LYS A 135 -7.94 -14.65 -0.95
C LYS A 135 -6.73 -15.58 -0.95
N SER A 136 -5.76 -15.37 -1.85
CA SER A 136 -4.56 -16.22 -1.94
C SER A 136 -3.65 -16.09 -0.72
N LEU A 137 -3.58 -14.94 -0.07
CA LEU A 137 -2.77 -14.71 1.12
C LEU A 137 -3.13 -15.61 2.32
N ARG A 138 -4.34 -16.17 2.36
CA ARG A 138 -4.77 -17.10 3.42
C ARG A 138 -4.32 -18.53 3.20
N SER A 139 -4.09 -18.93 1.97
CA SER A 139 -3.67 -20.31 1.63
C SER A 139 -2.27 -20.63 2.16
N THR A 140 -1.46 -19.63 2.47
CA THR A 140 -0.07 -19.81 2.95
C THR A 140 0.08 -19.81 4.47
N ARG A 141 -1.01 -19.68 5.23
CA ARG A 141 -1.02 -19.65 6.72
C ARG A 141 -1.67 -20.87 7.37
N SER A 142 -1.75 -21.97 6.68
CA SER A 142 -2.17 -23.27 7.28
C SER A 142 -0.96 -24.11 7.72
#